data_0bc21401be093fb3932f6b1eb0d96bb5
#
_entry.id   0bc21401be093fb3932f6b1eb0d96bb5
#
_cell.length_a   1.000
_cell.length_b   1.000
_cell.length_c   1.000
_cell.angle_alpha   90.00
_cell.angle_beta   90.00
_cell.angle_gamma   90.00
#
_symmetry.space_group_name_H-M   'P 1'
#
loop_
_entity.id
_entity.type
_entity.pdbx_description
1 polymer ?
#
loop_
_entity_poly.entity_id
_entity_poly.type
_entity_poly.pdbx_seq_one_letter_code
_entity_poly.pdbx_strand_id
1 'polypeptide(L)'
;MNTRINRRTLTLIPRFLVLGSLLLLCSKVAGQQMYQLTQFMLNNYTVNPAVVGTHNYFQARTNHRFQWVGMNDAPITNVVSVYGPLTKSPMGFGALFYNDITGPTSRTGLVGSYAYNIALTDEIRISAGLSVGFMAFRVDASKFDLGDNTNYATDPALLTFQSKTSIVPDAAVGVYMYASHYYVGASCQQLIGNTLTLYGHPVRENALRRSFYAHGGYLIYLSENFDLEPSVIVKWSPPSPFQFDLNVKATYLTRVWAGISYRHLDAVSFMIGYRHDNRILFGYSFDFSYTRLRAYTGGSHELMIGYQFDKLK
;
A
#
# COMPACT_ATOMS: atom_id res chain seq x y z
N MET A 1 -38.32 -42.52 17.89
CA MET A 1 -38.49 -41.23 17.20
C MET A 1 -37.35 -41.10 16.17
N ASN A 2 -37.65 -41.53 14.92
CA ASN A 2 -36.67 -41.66 13.85
C ASN A 2 -36.65 -40.36 13.03
N THR A 3 -35.62 -39.52 13.18
CA THR A 3 -35.37 -38.36 12.34
C THR A 3 -34.76 -38.79 11.01
N ARG A 4 -35.56 -38.82 9.94
CA ARG A 4 -35.11 -39.05 8.58
C ARG A 4 -34.34 -37.80 8.12
N ILE A 5 -33.02 -37.87 8.08
CA ILE A 5 -32.17 -36.84 7.42
C ILE A 5 -32.44 -36.88 5.93
N ASN A 6 -32.92 -35.77 5.40
CA ASN A 6 -33.34 -35.62 4.01
C ASN A 6 -32.10 -35.69 3.07
N ARG A 7 -31.99 -36.80 2.32
CA ARG A 7 -30.87 -37.08 1.39
C ARG A 7 -30.67 -36.02 0.28
N ARG A 8 -31.63 -35.12 0.06
CA ARG A 8 -31.54 -34.06 -0.95
C ARG A 8 -30.61 -32.91 -0.55
N THR A 9 -30.37 -32.66 0.72
CA THR A 9 -29.47 -31.60 1.21
C THR A 9 -27.99 -31.99 1.11
N LEU A 10 -27.67 -33.28 1.20
CA LEU A 10 -26.28 -33.78 1.10
C LEU A 10 -25.70 -33.72 -0.31
N THR A 11 -26.52 -33.67 -1.37
CA THR A 11 -26.04 -33.62 -2.77
C THR A 11 -25.86 -32.21 -3.30
N LEU A 12 -26.31 -31.16 -2.61
CA LEU A 12 -26.16 -29.77 -3.00
C LEU A 12 -24.82 -29.19 -2.55
N ILE A 13 -24.30 -29.59 -1.39
CA ILE A 13 -23.04 -29.05 -0.85
C ILE A 13 -21.83 -29.27 -1.78
N PRO A 14 -21.60 -30.49 -2.36
CA PRO A 14 -20.47 -30.65 -3.27
C PRO A 14 -20.63 -29.91 -4.59
N ARG A 15 -21.87 -29.65 -5.05
CA ARG A 15 -22.10 -28.86 -6.27
C ARG A 15 -21.78 -27.38 -6.09
N PHE A 16 -22.10 -26.82 -4.93
CA PHE A 16 -21.71 -25.43 -4.61
C PHE A 16 -20.21 -25.27 -4.40
N LEU A 17 -19.54 -26.26 -3.81
CA LEU A 17 -18.08 -26.29 -3.67
C LEU A 17 -17.36 -26.41 -5.02
N VAL A 18 -17.87 -27.22 -5.94
CA VAL A 18 -17.32 -27.35 -7.30
C VAL A 18 -17.59 -26.10 -8.13
N LEU A 19 -18.76 -25.48 -8.02
CA LEU A 19 -19.06 -24.22 -8.70
C LEU A 19 -18.22 -23.05 -8.15
N GLY A 20 -18.00 -23.01 -6.84
CA GLY A 20 -17.12 -22.06 -6.18
C GLY A 20 -15.65 -22.22 -6.59
N SER A 21 -15.17 -23.46 -6.72
CA SER A 21 -13.78 -23.72 -7.17
C SER A 21 -13.59 -23.45 -8.67
N LEU A 22 -14.61 -23.61 -9.52
CA LEU A 22 -14.52 -23.27 -10.94
C LEU A 22 -14.48 -21.74 -11.17
N LEU A 23 -15.17 -20.96 -10.33
CA LEU A 23 -15.13 -19.49 -10.38
C LEU A 23 -13.77 -18.91 -9.96
N LEU A 24 -12.99 -19.64 -9.18
CA LEU A 24 -11.63 -19.24 -8.78
C LEU A 24 -10.55 -19.47 -9.86
N LEU A 25 -10.85 -20.25 -10.91
CA LEU A 25 -9.89 -20.62 -11.95
C LEU A 25 -9.86 -19.69 -13.18
N CYS A 26 -10.74 -18.72 -13.29
CA CYS A 26 -10.89 -17.87 -14.50
C CYS A 26 -10.34 -16.44 -14.36
N SER A 27 -9.49 -16.10 -13.39
CA SER A 27 -8.92 -14.76 -13.29
C SER A 27 -7.68 -14.63 -14.19
N LYS A 28 -7.84 -14.04 -15.38
CA LYS A 28 -6.73 -13.43 -16.11
C LYS A 28 -6.22 -12.28 -15.25
N VAL A 29 -5.06 -12.46 -14.63
CA VAL A 29 -4.42 -11.45 -13.78
C VAL A 29 -3.77 -10.42 -14.70
N ALA A 30 -4.50 -9.37 -15.04
CA ALA A 30 -3.97 -8.15 -15.60
C ALA A 30 -4.38 -7.02 -14.65
N GLY A 31 -3.56 -6.72 -13.65
CA GLY A 31 -3.86 -5.71 -12.64
C GLY A 31 -2.68 -4.77 -12.45
N GLN A 32 -2.89 -3.49 -12.73
CA GLN A 32 -2.00 -2.44 -12.24
C GLN A 32 -2.23 -2.32 -10.73
N GLN A 33 -1.25 -2.74 -9.94
CA GLN A 33 -1.29 -2.56 -8.49
C GLN A 33 -0.63 -1.24 -8.10
N MET A 34 -1.10 -0.62 -7.01
CA MET A 34 -0.38 0.46 -6.34
C MET A 34 0.92 -0.10 -5.73
N TYR A 35 1.89 0.78 -5.53
CA TYR A 35 3.11 0.41 -4.82
C TYR A 35 2.80 -0.19 -3.44
N GLN A 36 3.65 -1.08 -2.99
CA GLN A 36 3.52 -1.77 -1.71
C GLN A 36 4.68 -1.40 -0.80
N LEU A 37 4.37 -1.10 0.47
CA LEU A 37 5.36 -0.88 1.51
C LEU A 37 5.25 -2.00 2.55
N THR A 38 6.38 -2.54 2.96
CA THR A 38 6.44 -3.57 4.01
C THR A 38 6.22 -2.94 5.39
N GLN A 39 6.74 -1.73 5.60
CA GLN A 39 6.63 -1.00 6.87
C GLN A 39 5.40 -0.07 6.93
N PHE A 40 4.28 -0.42 6.26
CA PHE A 40 3.08 0.40 6.21
C PHE A 40 2.55 0.75 7.61
N MET A 41 2.69 -0.15 8.60
CA MET A 41 2.22 0.08 9.98
C MET A 41 2.93 1.26 10.65
N LEU A 42 4.09 1.65 10.17
CA LEU A 42 4.80 2.83 10.63
C LEU A 42 4.41 4.10 9.87
N ASN A 43 3.71 3.97 8.73
CA ASN A 43 3.25 5.08 7.90
C ASN A 43 1.87 4.78 7.29
N ASN A 44 0.86 4.59 8.15
CA ASN A 44 -0.52 4.26 7.73
C ASN A 44 -1.15 5.33 6.83
N TYR A 45 -0.62 6.55 6.81
CA TYR A 45 -1.10 7.62 5.92
C TYR A 45 -0.93 7.25 4.44
N THR A 46 0.08 6.46 4.09
CA THR A 46 0.30 6.02 2.70
C THR A 46 -0.85 5.19 2.14
N VAL A 47 -1.62 4.56 3.00
CA VAL A 47 -2.75 3.70 2.62
C VAL A 47 -4.12 4.31 2.97
N ASN A 48 -4.18 5.25 3.93
CA ASN A 48 -5.47 5.80 4.37
C ASN A 48 -5.37 7.30 4.71
N PRO A 49 -6.05 8.20 3.97
CA PRO A 49 -6.03 9.63 4.23
C PRO A 49 -6.64 10.03 5.58
N ALA A 50 -7.51 9.22 6.16
CA ALA A 50 -8.13 9.48 7.44
C ALA A 50 -7.16 9.38 8.64
N VAL A 51 -5.93 8.91 8.44
CA VAL A 51 -4.87 8.87 9.47
C VAL A 51 -4.31 10.26 9.77
N VAL A 52 -4.51 11.21 8.86
CA VAL A 52 -4.00 12.58 9.02
C VAL A 52 -4.65 13.26 10.22
N GLY A 53 -3.81 13.80 11.11
CA GLY A 53 -4.28 14.50 12.33
C GLY A 53 -4.75 13.60 13.48
N THR A 54 -4.56 12.28 13.41
CA THR A 54 -4.90 11.35 14.49
C THR A 54 -3.90 11.38 15.65
N HIS A 55 -2.71 11.91 15.42
CA HIS A 55 -1.66 12.13 16.42
C HIS A 55 -1.63 13.61 16.82
N ASN A 56 -1.15 13.91 18.01
CA ASN A 56 -1.04 15.28 18.53
C ASN A 56 0.28 15.98 18.18
N TYR A 57 0.95 15.54 17.12
CA TYR A 57 2.21 16.10 16.61
C TYR A 57 2.26 15.98 15.08
N PHE A 58 3.04 16.86 14.45
CA PHE A 58 3.40 16.72 13.05
C PHE A 58 4.49 15.67 12.89
N GLN A 59 4.45 14.97 11.78
CA GLN A 59 5.45 13.99 11.45
C GLN A 59 5.78 14.01 9.95
N ALA A 60 7.05 13.82 9.65
CA ALA A 60 7.55 13.56 8.30
C ALA A 60 8.05 12.12 8.24
N ARG A 61 7.77 11.43 7.15
CA ARG A 61 8.22 10.05 6.93
C ARG A 61 8.67 9.86 5.50
N THR A 62 9.75 9.10 5.33
CA THR A 62 10.23 8.67 4.02
C THR A 62 10.31 7.15 4.00
N ASN A 63 9.89 6.54 2.89
CA ASN A 63 10.08 5.13 2.64
C ASN A 63 10.78 4.97 1.29
N HIS A 64 11.86 4.22 1.26
CA HIS A 64 12.63 3.88 0.07
C HIS A 64 12.67 2.37 -0.07
N ARG A 65 12.02 1.85 -1.10
CA ARG A 65 11.90 0.41 -1.33
C ARG A 65 12.55 0.02 -2.63
N PHE A 66 13.46 -0.94 -2.54
CA PHE A 66 14.12 -1.61 -3.66
C PHE A 66 13.59 -3.04 -3.73
N GLN A 67 12.70 -3.28 -4.66
CA GLN A 67 12.04 -4.58 -4.78
C GLN A 67 12.83 -5.48 -5.73
N TRP A 68 12.92 -6.77 -5.43
CA TRP A 68 13.54 -7.81 -6.25
C TRP A 68 14.96 -7.46 -6.71
N VAL A 69 15.81 -7.09 -5.77
CA VAL A 69 17.22 -6.72 -6.04
C VAL A 69 17.94 -7.84 -6.78
N GLY A 70 18.70 -7.46 -7.82
CA GLY A 70 19.39 -8.39 -8.74
C GLY A 70 18.66 -8.64 -10.04
N MET A 71 17.39 -8.24 -10.16
CA MET A 71 16.66 -8.26 -11.43
C MET A 71 16.86 -6.94 -12.18
N ASN A 72 16.99 -7.01 -13.49
CA ASN A 72 17.02 -5.82 -14.34
C ASN A 72 15.66 -5.11 -14.25
N ASP A 73 15.69 -3.77 -14.22
CA ASP A 73 14.49 -2.91 -14.20
C ASP A 73 13.50 -3.21 -13.05
N ALA A 74 14.02 -3.74 -11.95
CA ALA A 74 13.25 -4.05 -10.76
C ALA A 74 12.58 -2.79 -10.17
N PRO A 75 11.42 -2.92 -9.51
CA PRO A 75 10.69 -1.78 -8.97
C PRO A 75 11.48 -1.02 -7.89
N ILE A 76 11.48 0.31 -8.00
CA ILE A 76 12.01 1.24 -6.99
C ILE A 76 10.89 2.19 -6.61
N THR A 77 10.52 2.19 -5.34
CA THR A 77 9.47 3.04 -4.80
C THR A 77 10.06 4.01 -3.78
N ASN A 78 9.78 5.29 -3.96
CA ASN A 78 10.13 6.34 -3.03
C ASN A 78 8.85 7.05 -2.58
N VAL A 79 8.64 7.18 -1.27
CA VAL A 79 7.50 7.88 -0.70
C VAL A 79 7.99 8.86 0.34
N VAL A 80 7.45 10.08 0.28
CA VAL A 80 7.66 11.12 1.30
C VAL A 80 6.29 11.60 1.76
N SER A 81 6.07 11.65 3.04
CA SER A 81 4.82 12.12 3.62
C SER A 81 5.09 13.09 4.78
N VAL A 82 4.29 14.13 4.88
CA VAL A 82 4.27 15.06 6.01
C VAL A 82 2.82 15.28 6.41
N TYR A 83 2.50 15.06 7.66
CA TYR A 83 1.13 15.19 8.14
C TYR A 83 1.05 15.45 9.65
N GLY A 84 -0.06 16.02 10.06
CA GLY A 84 -0.32 16.29 11.48
C GLY A 84 -1.66 16.99 11.72
N PRO A 85 -1.96 17.27 12.99
CA PRO A 85 -3.19 17.93 13.40
C PRO A 85 -3.11 19.44 13.19
N LEU A 86 -4.25 20.07 13.01
CA LEU A 86 -4.37 21.53 13.15
C LEU A 86 -4.55 21.89 14.65
N THR A 87 -3.79 22.86 15.10
CA THR A 87 -3.84 23.32 16.50
C THR A 87 -5.26 23.80 16.85
N LYS A 88 -5.78 23.32 17.97
CA LYS A 88 -7.11 23.69 18.52
C LYS A 88 -8.30 23.31 17.63
N SER A 89 -8.13 22.40 16.69
CA SER A 89 -9.19 21.95 15.80
C SER A 89 -9.16 20.42 15.65
N PRO A 90 -10.32 19.75 15.52
CA PRO A 90 -10.38 18.32 15.26
C PRO A 90 -10.00 17.97 13.80
N MET A 91 -9.19 18.77 13.16
CA MET A 91 -8.80 18.64 11.76
C MET A 91 -7.33 18.27 11.65
N GLY A 92 -6.99 17.61 10.54
CA GLY A 92 -5.63 17.30 10.18
C GLY A 92 -5.37 17.57 8.71
N PHE A 93 -4.11 17.87 8.38
CA PHE A 93 -3.63 18.08 7.03
C PHE A 93 -2.38 17.24 6.76
N GLY A 94 -2.23 16.84 5.53
CA GLY A 94 -1.05 16.12 5.10
C GLY A 94 -0.77 16.29 3.62
N ALA A 95 0.48 16.07 3.26
CA ALA A 95 0.94 15.96 1.88
C ALA A 95 1.73 14.66 1.72
N LEU A 96 1.53 14.00 0.60
CA LEU A 96 2.20 12.77 0.24
C LEU A 96 2.71 12.89 -1.19
N PHE A 97 4.00 12.66 -1.36
CA PHE A 97 4.66 12.51 -2.65
C PHE A 97 5.11 11.06 -2.79
N TYR A 98 4.91 10.49 -3.95
CA TYR A 98 5.47 9.17 -4.28
C TYR A 98 6.02 9.15 -5.70
N ASN A 99 7.06 8.34 -5.89
CA ASN A 99 7.61 7.99 -7.19
C ASN A 99 7.87 6.49 -7.21
N ASP A 100 7.22 5.79 -8.12
CA ASP A 100 7.29 4.35 -8.30
C ASP A 100 7.74 4.05 -9.73
N ILE A 101 8.91 3.45 -9.88
CA ILE A 101 9.55 3.15 -11.16
C ILE A 101 9.58 1.64 -11.32
N THR A 102 9.06 1.12 -12.42
CA THR A 102 9.05 -0.31 -12.74
C THR A 102 9.34 -0.50 -14.21
N GLY A 103 10.53 -0.97 -14.52
CA GLY A 103 10.98 -1.11 -15.89
C GLY A 103 10.93 0.22 -16.65
N PRO A 104 10.27 0.25 -17.80
CA PRO A 104 10.12 1.45 -18.62
C PRO A 104 9.04 2.41 -18.11
N THR A 105 8.29 2.02 -17.08
CA THR A 105 7.17 2.83 -16.58
C THR A 105 7.50 3.50 -15.26
N SER A 106 7.00 4.71 -15.07
CA SER A 106 7.06 5.40 -13.79
C SER A 106 5.75 6.09 -13.45
N ARG A 107 5.43 6.09 -12.16
CA ARG A 107 4.27 6.78 -11.58
C ARG A 107 4.76 7.76 -10.54
N THR A 108 4.48 9.01 -10.73
CA THR A 108 4.83 10.08 -9.79
C THR A 108 3.55 10.77 -9.36
N GLY A 109 3.28 10.84 -8.07
CA GLY A 109 2.09 11.48 -7.55
C GLY A 109 2.40 12.47 -6.44
N LEU A 110 1.58 13.52 -6.40
CA LEU A 110 1.53 14.50 -5.31
C LEU A 110 0.09 14.66 -4.87
N VAL A 111 -0.16 14.40 -3.59
CA VAL A 111 -1.50 14.35 -3.00
C VAL A 111 -1.54 15.18 -1.74
N GLY A 112 -2.53 16.07 -1.63
CA GLY A 112 -2.89 16.78 -0.41
C GLY A 112 -4.05 16.08 0.27
N SER A 113 -4.03 15.98 1.59
CA SER A 113 -5.06 15.31 2.38
C SER A 113 -5.60 16.20 3.48
N TYR A 114 -6.89 16.06 3.72
CA TYR A 114 -7.61 16.65 4.82
C TYR A 114 -8.38 15.57 5.57
N ALA A 115 -8.38 15.62 6.88
CA ALA A 115 -9.19 14.72 7.70
C ALA A 115 -9.85 15.46 8.86
N TYR A 116 -11.03 14.99 9.24
CA TYR A 116 -11.80 15.48 10.36
C TYR A 116 -11.96 14.39 11.41
N ASN A 117 -11.55 14.66 12.65
CA ASN A 117 -11.47 13.71 13.75
C ASN A 117 -12.58 13.99 14.77
N ILE A 118 -13.52 13.06 14.91
CA ILE A 118 -14.66 13.17 15.82
C ILE A 118 -14.40 12.30 17.04
N ALA A 119 -14.55 12.83 18.24
CA ALA A 119 -14.63 12.03 19.45
C ALA A 119 -16.00 11.34 19.50
N LEU A 120 -16.04 10.02 19.47
CA LEU A 120 -17.27 9.24 19.62
C LEU A 120 -17.55 9.00 21.11
N THR A 121 -16.51 8.72 21.86
CA THR A 121 -16.48 8.61 23.32
C THR A 121 -15.21 9.28 23.83
N ASP A 122 -14.97 9.27 25.12
CA ASP A 122 -13.74 9.79 25.73
C ASP A 122 -12.50 9.01 25.25
N GLU A 123 -12.66 7.74 24.89
CA GLU A 123 -11.57 6.86 24.48
C GLU A 123 -11.51 6.61 22.97
N ILE A 124 -12.67 6.60 22.29
CA ILE A 124 -12.76 6.20 20.88
C ILE A 124 -12.95 7.44 20.01
N ARG A 125 -12.16 7.54 18.98
CA ARG A 125 -12.25 8.59 17.96
C ARG A 125 -12.45 7.98 16.57
N ILE A 126 -13.19 8.70 15.74
CA ILE A 126 -13.40 8.37 14.33
C ILE A 126 -12.87 9.52 13.49
N SER A 127 -12.13 9.21 12.47
CA SER A 127 -11.62 10.14 11.47
C SER A 127 -12.19 9.81 10.11
N ALA A 128 -12.61 10.83 9.36
CA ALA A 128 -12.95 10.74 7.95
C ALA A 128 -11.97 11.61 7.17
N GLY A 129 -11.37 11.05 6.12
CA GLY A 129 -10.32 11.70 5.35
C GLY A 129 -10.61 11.71 3.85
N LEU A 130 -10.18 12.77 3.21
CA LEU A 130 -10.21 12.97 1.77
C LEU A 130 -8.82 13.37 1.30
N SER A 131 -8.39 12.82 0.17
CA SER A 131 -7.18 13.26 -0.54
C SER A 131 -7.52 13.67 -1.96
N VAL A 132 -6.84 14.70 -2.43
CA VAL A 132 -6.90 15.16 -3.83
C VAL A 132 -5.49 15.47 -4.30
N GLY A 133 -5.23 15.21 -5.57
CA GLY A 133 -3.92 15.45 -6.16
C GLY A 133 -3.83 15.10 -7.62
N PHE A 134 -2.62 14.90 -8.08
CA PHE A 134 -2.32 14.52 -9.47
C PHE A 134 -1.33 13.37 -9.49
N MET A 135 -1.47 12.52 -10.50
CA MET A 135 -0.53 11.47 -10.82
C MET A 135 -0.07 11.61 -12.27
N ALA A 136 1.26 11.64 -12.46
CA ALA A 136 1.89 11.53 -13.76
C ALA A 136 2.31 10.08 -14.01
N PHE A 137 1.82 9.50 -15.07
CA PHE A 137 2.26 8.20 -15.59
C PHE A 137 3.14 8.42 -16.80
N ARG A 138 4.38 7.95 -16.75
CA ARG A 138 5.35 8.06 -17.83
C ARG A 138 5.76 6.70 -18.33
N VAL A 139 5.85 6.57 -19.64
CA VAL A 139 6.48 5.45 -20.33
C VAL A 139 7.76 5.98 -20.99
N ASP A 140 8.90 5.38 -20.65
CA ASP A 140 10.21 5.73 -21.19
C ASP A 140 10.58 4.78 -22.30
N ALA A 141 10.48 5.27 -23.54
CA ALA A 141 10.74 4.49 -24.73
C ALA A 141 12.20 4.02 -24.85
N SER A 142 13.14 4.75 -24.25
CA SER A 142 14.57 4.40 -24.32
C SER A 142 14.95 3.14 -23.56
N LYS A 143 14.07 2.67 -22.68
CA LYS A 143 14.27 1.47 -21.86
C LYS A 143 13.66 0.20 -22.44
N PHE A 144 13.08 0.27 -23.64
CA PHE A 144 12.59 -0.94 -24.30
C PHE A 144 13.73 -1.67 -24.96
N ASP A 145 13.93 -2.92 -24.57
CA ASP A 145 14.80 -3.85 -25.27
C ASP A 145 14.00 -4.46 -26.43
N LEU A 146 14.37 -4.11 -27.64
CA LEU A 146 13.68 -4.54 -28.86
C LEU A 146 14.36 -5.76 -29.51
N GLY A 147 15.41 -6.33 -28.86
CA GLY A 147 16.15 -7.50 -29.34
C GLY A 147 17.06 -7.20 -30.54
N ASP A 148 17.86 -8.20 -30.93
CA ASP A 148 18.90 -8.05 -31.97
C ASP A 148 18.37 -7.91 -33.40
N ASN A 149 17.08 -8.08 -33.65
CA ASN A 149 16.48 -8.08 -34.99
C ASN A 149 15.91 -6.73 -35.42
N THR A 150 16.59 -5.66 -35.13
CA THR A 150 16.01 -4.34 -35.27
C THR A 150 16.49 -3.59 -36.49
N ASN A 151 15.66 -3.56 -37.50
CA ASN A 151 15.60 -2.44 -38.42
C ASN A 151 14.81 -1.30 -37.78
N TYR A 152 15.33 -0.70 -36.69
CA TYR A 152 14.73 0.44 -35.99
C TYR A 152 14.37 1.60 -36.93
N ALA A 153 15.13 1.75 -38.03
CA ALA A 153 14.92 2.81 -39.01
C ALA A 153 13.72 2.57 -39.94
N THR A 154 13.13 1.39 -39.96
CA THR A 154 12.10 1.00 -40.94
C THR A 154 10.74 0.61 -40.33
N ASP A 155 10.64 0.40 -39.02
CA ASP A 155 9.37 0.10 -38.39
C ASP A 155 8.63 1.41 -38.02
N PRO A 156 7.50 1.75 -38.71
CA PRO A 156 6.75 2.96 -38.42
C PRO A 156 6.22 3.03 -36.97
N ALA A 157 5.99 1.88 -36.32
CA ALA A 157 5.55 1.82 -34.94
C ALA A 157 6.66 2.28 -33.97
N LEU A 158 7.92 2.06 -34.34
CA LEU A 158 9.09 2.43 -33.54
C LEU A 158 9.56 3.86 -33.82
N LEU A 159 9.40 4.38 -35.04
CA LEU A 159 9.76 5.75 -35.40
C LEU A 159 8.95 6.79 -34.63
N THR A 160 7.75 6.46 -34.19
CA THR A 160 6.88 7.33 -33.35
C THR A 160 7.02 7.03 -31.86
N PHE A 161 7.88 6.09 -31.48
CA PHE A 161 8.03 5.62 -30.10
C PHE A 161 8.86 6.61 -29.28
N GLN A 162 8.18 7.64 -28.78
CA GLN A 162 8.74 8.65 -27.90
C GLN A 162 8.28 8.42 -26.47
N SER A 163 9.10 8.81 -25.50
CA SER A 163 8.68 8.86 -24.10
C SER A 163 7.46 9.75 -23.96
N LYS A 164 6.39 9.23 -23.36
CA LYS A 164 5.12 9.93 -23.16
C LYS A 164 4.75 9.99 -21.70
N THR A 165 4.15 11.10 -21.32
CA THR A 165 3.65 11.33 -19.96
C THR A 165 2.17 11.69 -20.04
N SER A 166 1.36 11.03 -19.23
CA SER A 166 -0.04 11.36 -19.01
C SER A 166 -0.23 11.83 -17.58
N ILE A 167 -0.76 13.03 -17.39
CA ILE A 167 -1.06 13.59 -16.05
C ILE A 167 -2.56 13.53 -15.85
N VAL A 168 -2.98 12.94 -14.74
CA VAL A 168 -4.40 12.79 -14.41
C VAL A 168 -4.65 13.20 -12.96
N PRO A 169 -5.83 13.77 -12.66
CA PRO A 169 -6.22 14.03 -11.28
C PRO A 169 -6.43 12.72 -10.53
N ASP A 170 -6.16 12.71 -9.24
CA ASP A 170 -6.38 11.57 -8.38
C ASP A 170 -7.09 12.00 -7.09
N ALA A 171 -7.91 11.11 -6.54
CA ALA A 171 -8.61 11.32 -5.29
C ALA A 171 -8.66 10.02 -4.50
N ALA A 172 -8.67 10.14 -3.17
CA ALA A 172 -8.86 9.04 -2.25
C ALA A 172 -9.74 9.44 -1.09
N VAL A 173 -10.46 8.48 -0.53
CA VAL A 173 -11.26 8.66 0.68
C VAL A 173 -10.93 7.58 1.69
N GLY A 174 -11.15 7.86 2.96
CA GLY A 174 -10.94 6.88 4.00
C GLY A 174 -11.69 7.20 5.28
N VAL A 175 -11.84 6.15 6.08
CA VAL A 175 -12.33 6.22 7.44
C VAL A 175 -11.35 5.50 8.36
N TYR A 176 -11.22 5.98 9.59
CA TYR A 176 -10.27 5.43 10.55
C TYR A 176 -10.82 5.61 11.96
N MET A 177 -11.01 4.50 12.64
CA MET A 177 -11.40 4.48 14.06
C MET A 177 -10.18 4.07 14.88
N TYR A 178 -9.93 4.79 15.96
CA TYR A 178 -8.77 4.54 16.80
C TYR A 178 -9.04 4.85 18.26
N ALA A 179 -8.34 4.13 19.10
CA ALA A 179 -8.29 4.29 20.55
C ALA A 179 -6.84 4.14 21.02
N SER A 180 -6.60 4.13 22.34
CA SER A 180 -5.26 3.96 22.90
C SER A 180 -4.63 2.62 22.56
N HIS A 181 -5.43 1.55 22.38
CA HIS A 181 -4.94 0.18 22.22
C HIS A 181 -5.21 -0.42 20.85
N TYR A 182 -6.09 0.14 20.04
CA TYR A 182 -6.43 -0.45 18.75
C TYR A 182 -6.76 0.61 17.71
N TYR A 183 -6.65 0.20 16.48
CA TYR A 183 -7.12 0.97 15.34
C TYR A 183 -7.67 0.05 14.26
N VAL A 184 -8.63 0.57 13.51
CA VAL A 184 -9.15 -0.06 12.30
C VAL A 184 -9.49 1.02 11.28
N GLY A 185 -9.16 0.80 10.03
CA GLY A 185 -9.43 1.74 8.96
C GLY A 185 -9.76 1.06 7.65
N ALA A 186 -10.47 1.79 6.81
CA ALA A 186 -10.74 1.42 5.43
C ALA A 186 -10.57 2.65 4.52
N SER A 187 -10.10 2.42 3.30
CA SER A 187 -9.90 3.48 2.32
C SER A 187 -10.09 2.98 0.89
N CYS A 188 -10.39 3.91 0.01
CA CYS A 188 -10.41 3.71 -1.43
C CYS A 188 -9.49 4.75 -2.07
N GLN A 189 -8.49 4.29 -2.79
CA GLN A 189 -7.55 5.12 -3.54
C GLN A 189 -7.86 5.03 -5.04
N GLN A 190 -7.35 5.99 -5.81
CA GLN A 190 -7.61 6.13 -7.25
C GLN A 190 -9.11 6.17 -7.57
N LEU A 191 -9.85 6.94 -6.77
CA LEU A 191 -11.31 6.98 -6.78
C LEU A 191 -11.89 7.39 -8.13
N ILE A 192 -11.21 8.30 -8.84
CA ILE A 192 -11.66 8.86 -10.12
C ILE A 192 -11.58 7.81 -11.25
N GLY A 193 -10.62 6.87 -11.19
CA GLY A 193 -10.50 5.79 -12.17
C GLY A 193 -10.22 6.29 -13.60
N ASN A 194 -9.33 7.27 -13.73
CA ASN A 194 -8.98 7.88 -15.02
C ASN A 194 -8.40 6.89 -16.02
N THR A 195 -8.73 7.08 -17.29
CA THR A 195 -8.06 6.40 -18.40
C THR A 195 -6.82 7.20 -18.79
N LEU A 196 -5.66 6.54 -18.81
CA LEU A 196 -4.41 7.14 -19.22
C LEU A 196 -4.38 7.26 -20.75
N THR A 197 -4.25 8.47 -21.25
CA THR A 197 -4.12 8.74 -22.68
C THR A 197 -2.63 8.80 -23.02
N LEU A 198 -2.15 7.78 -23.69
CA LEU A 198 -0.81 7.70 -24.24
C LEU A 198 -0.92 7.55 -25.77
N TYR A 199 -0.02 8.19 -26.51
CA TYR A 199 0.04 8.11 -27.98
C TYR A 199 -1.24 8.56 -28.70
N GLY A 200 -2.01 9.49 -28.12
CA GLY A 200 -3.19 10.08 -28.77
C GLY A 200 -4.46 9.23 -28.74
N HIS A 201 -4.41 8.02 -28.24
CA HIS A 201 -5.57 7.14 -28.10
C HIS A 201 -5.82 6.77 -26.63
N PRO A 202 -7.07 6.86 -26.13
CA PRO A 202 -7.44 6.34 -24.83
C PRO A 202 -7.45 4.81 -24.90
N VAL A 203 -6.43 4.19 -24.32
CA VAL A 203 -6.39 2.72 -24.20
C VAL A 203 -7.12 2.33 -22.92
N ARG A 204 -8.32 1.73 -23.06
CA ARG A 204 -9.14 1.29 -21.91
C ARG A 204 -8.38 0.35 -20.95
N GLU A 205 -7.39 -0.36 -21.44
CA GLU A 205 -6.54 -1.26 -20.68
C GLU A 205 -5.61 -0.49 -19.72
N ASN A 206 -5.34 0.78 -19.98
CA ASN A 206 -4.52 1.67 -19.13
C ASN A 206 -5.35 2.51 -18.14
N ALA A 207 -6.58 2.11 -17.83
CA ALA A 207 -7.38 2.80 -16.82
C ALA A 207 -6.83 2.53 -15.42
N LEU A 208 -6.66 3.60 -14.65
CA LEU A 208 -6.35 3.50 -13.22
C LEU A 208 -7.47 2.73 -12.51
N ARG A 209 -7.08 1.71 -11.77
CA ARG A 209 -8.03 0.88 -11.04
C ARG A 209 -8.14 1.36 -9.60
N ARG A 210 -9.39 1.47 -9.13
CA ARG A 210 -9.64 1.74 -7.72
C ARG A 210 -9.01 0.66 -6.86
N SER A 211 -8.35 1.10 -5.79
CA SER A 211 -7.68 0.21 -4.85
C SER A 211 -8.30 0.39 -3.48
N PHE A 212 -8.80 -0.70 -2.93
CA PHE A 212 -9.44 -0.76 -1.62
C PHE A 212 -8.47 -1.32 -0.59
N TYR A 213 -8.40 -0.68 0.56
CA TYR A 213 -7.59 -1.09 1.68
C TYR A 213 -8.45 -1.20 2.93
N ALA A 214 -8.22 -2.26 3.70
CA ALA A 214 -8.72 -2.37 5.06
C ALA A 214 -7.54 -2.75 5.95
N HIS A 215 -7.32 -2.03 7.04
CA HIS A 215 -6.19 -2.28 7.93
C HIS A 215 -6.58 -2.10 9.38
N GLY A 216 -5.88 -2.80 10.26
CA GLY A 216 -6.09 -2.69 11.69
C GLY A 216 -4.94 -3.26 12.48
N GLY A 217 -4.85 -2.86 13.74
CA GLY A 217 -3.86 -3.34 14.67
C GLY A 217 -4.30 -3.20 16.11
N TYR A 218 -3.66 -3.94 16.98
CA TYR A 218 -3.93 -3.94 18.40
C TYR A 218 -2.62 -3.85 19.18
N LEU A 219 -2.53 -2.94 20.14
CA LEU A 219 -1.36 -2.74 20.98
C LEU A 219 -1.56 -3.48 22.30
N ILE A 220 -0.70 -4.46 22.59
CA ILE A 220 -0.69 -5.28 23.77
C ILE A 220 0.53 -4.89 24.62
N TYR A 221 0.30 -4.34 25.82
CA TYR A 221 1.35 -4.10 26.77
C TYR A 221 1.66 -5.40 27.52
N LEU A 222 2.77 -6.06 27.17
CA LEU A 222 3.19 -7.31 27.81
C LEU A 222 3.89 -7.05 29.17
N SER A 223 4.62 -5.93 29.27
CA SER A 223 5.25 -5.45 30.48
C SER A 223 5.48 -3.94 30.38
N GLU A 224 6.01 -3.32 31.42
CA GLU A 224 6.39 -1.88 31.42
C GLU A 224 7.39 -1.52 30.31
N ASN A 225 8.16 -2.48 29.82
CA ASN A 225 9.22 -2.28 28.85
C ASN A 225 8.96 -2.94 27.49
N PHE A 226 7.89 -3.72 27.36
CA PHE A 226 7.69 -4.55 26.16
C PHE A 226 6.26 -4.48 25.64
N ASP A 227 6.12 -3.99 24.41
CA ASP A 227 4.85 -3.90 23.71
C ASP A 227 4.86 -4.85 22.52
N LEU A 228 3.70 -5.44 22.23
CA LEU A 228 3.45 -6.26 21.04
C LEU A 228 2.31 -5.65 20.23
N GLU A 229 2.50 -5.50 18.93
CA GLU A 229 1.49 -4.95 18.02
C GLU A 229 1.26 -5.90 16.84
N PRO A 230 0.32 -6.86 16.95
CA PRO A 230 -0.24 -7.55 15.79
C PRO A 230 -1.03 -6.58 14.94
N SER A 231 -0.88 -6.69 13.61
CA SER A 231 -1.63 -5.89 12.65
C SER A 231 -1.88 -6.62 11.35
N VAL A 232 -2.88 -6.18 10.62
CA VAL A 232 -3.28 -6.75 9.33
C VAL A 232 -3.59 -5.63 8.35
N ILE A 233 -3.27 -5.86 7.10
CA ILE A 233 -3.78 -5.08 5.97
C ILE A 233 -4.30 -6.01 4.89
N VAL A 234 -5.47 -5.69 4.37
CA VAL A 234 -6.07 -6.33 3.20
C VAL A 234 -6.09 -5.32 2.07
N LYS A 235 -5.67 -5.74 0.89
CA LYS A 235 -5.55 -4.93 -0.33
C LYS A 235 -6.33 -5.60 -1.45
N TRP A 236 -7.17 -4.82 -2.13
CA TRP A 236 -7.94 -5.32 -3.25
C TRP A 236 -8.04 -4.28 -4.37
N SER A 237 -7.55 -4.63 -5.54
CA SER A 237 -7.59 -3.80 -6.76
C SER A 237 -8.17 -4.63 -7.90
N PRO A 238 -9.51 -4.64 -8.11
CA PRO A 238 -10.15 -5.43 -9.16
C PRO A 238 -9.57 -5.14 -10.56
N PRO A 239 -9.35 -6.17 -11.38
CA PRO A 239 -9.74 -7.58 -11.27
C PRO A 239 -8.72 -8.47 -10.53
N SER A 240 -7.64 -7.92 -9.94
CA SER A 240 -6.64 -8.71 -9.21
C SER A 240 -7.26 -9.37 -7.98
N PRO A 241 -6.78 -10.56 -7.58
CA PRO A 241 -7.20 -11.18 -6.34
C PRO A 241 -6.83 -10.29 -5.15
N PHE A 242 -7.54 -10.42 -4.04
CA PHE A 242 -7.18 -9.73 -2.82
C PHE A 242 -5.86 -10.28 -2.25
N GLN A 243 -5.08 -9.40 -1.65
CA GLN A 243 -3.85 -9.71 -0.94
C GLN A 243 -3.98 -9.27 0.51
N PHE A 244 -3.40 -10.00 1.43
CA PHE A 244 -3.33 -9.59 2.83
C PHE A 244 -1.92 -9.78 3.38
N ASP A 245 -1.55 -8.90 4.30
CA ASP A 245 -0.31 -8.98 5.05
C ASP A 245 -0.67 -9.08 6.54
N LEU A 246 -0.10 -10.08 7.22
CA LEU A 246 -0.18 -10.26 8.67
C LEU A 246 1.15 -9.85 9.28
N ASN A 247 1.13 -8.97 10.28
CA ASN A 247 2.34 -8.45 10.88
C ASN A 247 2.29 -8.58 12.39
N VAL A 248 3.45 -8.81 12.97
CA VAL A 248 3.65 -8.73 14.41
C VAL A 248 4.90 -7.90 14.65
N LYS A 249 4.74 -6.80 15.38
CA LYS A 249 5.84 -5.90 15.78
C LYS A 249 5.97 -5.94 17.29
N ALA A 250 7.18 -6.18 17.80
CA ALA A 250 7.53 -6.08 19.20
C ALA A 250 8.39 -4.84 19.41
N THR A 251 8.11 -4.07 20.46
CA THR A 251 8.85 -2.86 20.81
C THR A 251 9.41 -2.99 22.22
N TYR A 252 10.70 -2.69 22.39
CA TYR A 252 11.38 -2.73 23.66
C TYR A 252 11.79 -1.31 24.10
N LEU A 253 11.45 -0.94 25.34
CA LEU A 253 11.71 0.38 25.95
C LEU A 253 11.24 1.55 25.07
N THR A 254 10.21 1.37 24.25
CA THR A 254 9.72 2.34 23.26
C THR A 254 10.78 2.81 22.25
N ARG A 255 11.95 2.20 22.21
CA ARG A 255 13.13 2.61 21.42
C ARG A 255 13.48 1.64 20.30
N VAL A 256 13.68 0.37 20.63
CA VAL A 256 14.05 -0.67 19.66
C VAL A 256 12.81 -1.46 19.30
N TRP A 257 12.61 -1.72 18.04
CA TRP A 257 11.53 -2.59 17.60
C TRP A 257 12.01 -3.59 16.56
N ALA A 258 11.39 -4.75 16.57
CA ALA A 258 11.57 -5.77 15.55
C ALA A 258 10.21 -6.34 15.15
N GLY A 259 10.08 -6.85 13.93
CA GLY A 259 8.83 -7.40 13.46
C GLY A 259 9.01 -8.44 12.37
N ILE A 260 7.95 -9.21 12.19
CA ILE A 260 7.81 -10.18 11.11
C ILE A 260 6.48 -9.89 10.39
N SER A 261 6.52 -9.98 9.08
CA SER A 261 5.34 -9.86 8.22
C SER A 261 5.22 -11.08 7.31
N TYR A 262 4.03 -11.63 7.22
CA TYR A 262 3.66 -12.61 6.22
C TYR A 262 2.76 -11.96 5.17
N ARG A 263 3.22 -11.87 3.95
CA ARG A 263 2.45 -11.38 2.81
C ARG A 263 1.97 -12.56 1.97
N HIS A 264 0.66 -12.71 1.92
CA HIS A 264 0.03 -13.82 1.18
C HIS A 264 0.42 -13.80 -0.30
N LEU A 265 0.87 -14.96 -0.81
CA LEU A 265 1.30 -15.18 -2.20
C LEU A 265 2.51 -14.33 -2.66
N ASP A 266 3.34 -13.82 -1.74
CA ASP A 266 4.49 -13.00 -2.13
C ASP A 266 5.73 -13.28 -1.28
N ALA A 267 5.75 -12.89 0.00
CA ALA A 267 6.98 -12.90 0.78
C ALA A 267 6.74 -13.07 2.30
N VAL A 268 7.80 -13.46 2.99
CA VAL A 268 7.95 -13.27 4.43
C VAL A 268 8.98 -12.17 4.65
N SER A 269 8.66 -11.21 5.52
CA SER A 269 9.52 -10.06 5.75
C SER A 269 9.98 -9.99 7.19
N PHE A 270 11.24 -9.61 7.38
CA PHE A 270 11.82 -9.30 8.68
C PHE A 270 12.06 -7.79 8.76
N MET A 271 11.74 -7.22 9.90
CA MET A 271 11.84 -5.78 10.13
C MET A 271 12.57 -5.50 11.42
N ILE A 272 13.35 -4.44 11.43
CA ILE A 272 14.03 -3.93 12.62
C ILE A 272 14.09 -2.41 12.56
N GLY A 273 14.07 -1.75 13.70
CA GLY A 273 14.24 -0.31 13.72
C GLY A 273 14.53 0.23 15.11
N TYR A 274 14.82 1.52 15.11
CA TYR A 274 15.23 2.25 16.30
C TYR A 274 14.58 3.64 16.32
N ARG A 275 14.11 4.05 17.50
CA ARG A 275 13.58 5.38 17.78
C ARG A 275 14.55 6.13 18.69
N HIS A 276 15.12 7.21 18.18
CA HIS A 276 16.02 8.08 18.93
C HIS A 276 15.24 9.26 19.52
N ASP A 277 15.36 9.46 20.83
CA ASP A 277 14.76 10.56 21.60
C ASP A 277 13.27 10.81 21.33
N ASN A 278 12.50 9.76 20.97
CA ASN A 278 11.11 9.82 20.58
C ASN A 278 10.82 10.74 19.36
N ARG A 279 11.85 11.18 18.66
CA ARG A 279 11.74 12.11 17.52
C ARG A 279 12.12 11.47 16.20
N ILE A 280 13.26 10.78 16.15
CA ILE A 280 13.77 10.20 14.90
C ILE A 280 13.48 8.70 14.93
N LEU A 281 12.86 8.21 13.88
CA LEU A 281 12.56 6.79 13.68
C LEU A 281 13.34 6.28 12.48
N PHE A 282 14.09 5.22 12.68
CA PHE A 282 14.75 4.46 11.63
C PHE A 282 14.10 3.09 11.52
N GLY A 283 13.87 2.64 10.33
CA GLY A 283 13.34 1.31 10.05
C GLY A 283 14.01 0.70 8.83
N TYR A 284 14.27 -0.58 8.91
CA TYR A 284 14.74 -1.40 7.80
C TYR A 284 13.90 -2.66 7.72
N SER A 285 13.55 -3.07 6.52
CA SER A 285 12.95 -4.38 6.28
C SER A 285 13.61 -5.11 5.12
N PHE A 286 13.61 -6.42 5.24
CA PHE A 286 14.05 -7.36 4.22
C PHE A 286 12.90 -8.33 3.90
N ASP A 287 12.50 -8.42 2.62
CA ASP A 287 11.48 -9.34 2.16
C ASP A 287 12.13 -10.53 1.47
N PHE A 288 11.85 -11.71 2.00
CA PHE A 288 12.22 -12.97 1.41
C PHE A 288 11.05 -13.51 0.59
N SER A 289 11.13 -13.43 -0.73
CA SER A 289 10.09 -13.98 -1.61
C SER A 289 10.13 -15.50 -1.59
N TYR A 290 8.94 -16.14 -1.45
CA TYR A 290 8.80 -17.59 -1.59
C TYR A 290 8.14 -18.01 -2.92
N THR A 291 7.89 -17.05 -3.80
CA THR A 291 7.39 -17.30 -5.16
C THR A 291 8.48 -17.79 -6.10
N ARG A 292 8.11 -18.08 -7.34
CA ARG A 292 9.10 -18.48 -8.39
C ARG A 292 10.15 -17.40 -8.65
N LEU A 293 9.88 -16.14 -8.31
CA LEU A 293 10.82 -15.02 -8.46
C LEU A 293 12.05 -15.17 -7.56
N ARG A 294 11.98 -15.98 -6.48
CA ARG A 294 13.11 -16.24 -5.59
C ARG A 294 14.39 -16.69 -6.31
N ALA A 295 14.25 -17.44 -7.40
CA ALA A 295 15.41 -17.94 -8.15
C ALA A 295 16.20 -16.82 -8.87
N TYR A 296 15.60 -15.65 -9.04
CA TYR A 296 16.12 -14.54 -9.84
C TYR A 296 16.38 -13.27 -9.03
N THR A 297 16.07 -13.26 -7.75
CA THR A 297 16.17 -12.06 -6.90
C THR A 297 16.89 -12.35 -5.60
N GLY A 298 17.68 -11.38 -5.13
CA GLY A 298 18.28 -11.36 -3.78
C GLY A 298 17.30 -10.94 -2.67
N GLY A 299 16.01 -10.73 -3.00
CA GLY A 299 15.01 -10.24 -2.07
C GLY A 299 14.64 -8.77 -2.29
N SER A 300 13.87 -8.19 -1.37
CA SER A 300 13.52 -6.77 -1.43
C SER A 300 13.92 -6.07 -0.13
N HIS A 301 14.36 -4.84 -0.24
CA HIS A 301 14.83 -4.04 0.87
C HIS A 301 14.00 -2.77 0.99
N GLU A 302 13.64 -2.37 2.20
CA GLU A 302 12.97 -1.10 2.44
C GLU A 302 13.62 -0.37 3.60
N LEU A 303 13.97 0.89 3.37
CA LEU A 303 14.48 1.83 4.37
C LEU A 303 13.39 2.83 4.71
N MET A 304 13.20 3.14 5.97
CA MET A 304 12.28 4.16 6.45
C MET A 304 12.99 5.09 7.43
N ILE A 305 12.77 6.37 7.25
CA ILE A 305 13.19 7.41 8.18
C ILE A 305 11.95 8.24 8.52
N GLY A 306 11.73 8.44 9.81
CA GLY A 306 10.66 9.28 10.33
C GLY A 306 11.19 10.36 11.25
N TYR A 307 10.57 11.52 11.22
CA TYR A 307 10.81 12.60 12.16
C TYR A 307 9.48 13.06 12.76
N GLN A 308 9.44 13.14 14.09
CA GLN A 308 8.31 13.67 14.84
C GLN A 308 8.68 15.06 15.35
N PHE A 309 7.92 16.04 14.94
CA PHE A 309 8.05 17.40 15.43
C PHE A 309 7.48 17.51 16.85
N ASP A 310 7.86 18.54 17.58
CA ASP A 310 7.31 18.77 18.91
C ASP A 310 5.79 18.86 18.88
N LYS A 311 5.17 18.46 19.99
CA LYS A 311 3.73 18.59 20.14
C LYS A 311 3.33 20.04 19.97
N LEU A 312 2.32 20.28 19.16
CA LEU A 312 1.71 21.60 19.09
C LEU A 312 1.09 21.93 20.45
N LYS A 313 1.51 23.04 21.02
CA LYS A 313 1.00 23.56 22.30
C LYS A 313 -0.41 24.12 22.16
#